data_fbca5963d9a7448d24328628dce090e2
#
_entry.id   fbca5963d9a7448d24328628dce090e2
#
_cell.length_a   1.000
_cell.length_b   1.000
_cell.length_c   1.000
_cell.angle_alpha   90.00
_cell.angle_beta   90.00
_cell.angle_gamma   90.00
#
_symmetry.space_group_name_H-M   'P 1'
#
loop_
_entity.id
_entity.type
_entity.pdbx_description
1 polymer ?
#
loop_
_entity_poly.entity_id
_entity_poly.type
_entity_poly.pdbx_seq_one_letter_code
_entity_poly.pdbx_strand_id
1 'polypeptide(L)'
;VDFNGFLLNQAKAEVILQQLDENINVGIYESPFYLHRDVDGARILRERVRKPIVEHFQEQYLRNDCSDGFVIGGGVSSTINQSTLAANQNKPFWLQLVGSGLTTAFAAHLGSVLSHAQLPYITCWELWKSTLLKKRPVVTDGYMDVPEGPGLGVEVDEKAIESYRVDEQEPTPKQRYRQKKRILRITWPGAGRQKRVWEFTDEEHYQREFYAGNIPGFMRGIDLEVIEERKSAAFKKRHAELAARGL
;
A
#
# COMPACT_ATOMS: atom_id res chain seq x y z
N VAL A 1 10.16 -1.30 4.39
CA VAL A 1 9.92 -1.40 2.92
C VAL A 1 8.64 -2.17 2.70
N ASP A 2 7.69 -1.56 1.97
CA ASP A 2 6.44 -2.20 1.56
C ASP A 2 6.59 -2.78 0.15
N PHE A 3 6.35 -4.06 0.01
CA PHE A 3 6.40 -4.76 -1.28
C PHE A 3 5.02 -4.93 -1.92
N ASN A 4 3.94 -4.62 -1.22
CA ASN A 4 2.58 -4.74 -1.75
C ASN A 4 2.28 -6.10 -2.42
N GLY A 5 2.83 -7.19 -1.90
CA GLY A 5 2.66 -8.55 -2.42
C GLY A 5 3.50 -8.89 -3.67
N PHE A 6 4.34 -7.97 -4.14
CA PHE A 6 5.03 -8.13 -5.43
C PHE A 6 6.17 -9.16 -5.44
N LEU A 7 6.63 -9.68 -4.32
CA LEU A 7 7.64 -10.73 -4.32
C LEU A 7 7.08 -12.13 -4.64
N LEU A 8 5.77 -12.23 -4.86
CA LEU A 8 4.99 -13.33 -5.41
C LEU A 8 4.89 -14.58 -4.53
N ASN A 9 5.98 -15.07 -3.98
CA ASN A 9 6.02 -16.29 -3.16
C ASN A 9 7.24 -16.29 -2.22
N GLN A 10 7.23 -17.23 -1.29
CA GLN A 10 8.28 -17.39 -0.27
C GLN A 10 9.69 -17.50 -0.88
N ALA A 11 9.88 -18.33 -1.90
CA ALA A 11 11.22 -18.60 -2.45
C ALA A 11 11.87 -17.35 -3.09
N LYS A 12 11.08 -16.53 -3.79
CA LYS A 12 11.56 -15.25 -4.34
C LYS A 12 11.79 -14.21 -3.25
N ALA A 13 10.86 -14.11 -2.30
CA ALA A 13 10.94 -13.17 -1.19
C ALA A 13 12.19 -13.44 -0.35
N GLU A 14 12.47 -14.69 0.00
CA GLU A 14 13.62 -15.08 0.82
C GLU A 14 14.94 -14.55 0.25
N VAL A 15 15.19 -14.78 -1.04
CA VAL A 15 16.44 -14.33 -1.69
C VAL A 15 16.61 -12.81 -1.65
N ILE A 16 15.52 -12.05 -1.84
CA ILE A 16 15.55 -10.59 -1.87
C ILE A 16 15.68 -10.04 -0.46
N LEU A 17 14.88 -10.56 0.49
CA LEU A 17 14.87 -10.05 1.85
C LEU A 17 16.16 -10.35 2.60
N GLN A 18 16.78 -11.51 2.39
CA GLN A 18 18.11 -11.83 2.96
C GLN A 18 19.20 -10.87 2.47
N GLN A 19 19.14 -10.39 1.23
CA GLN A 19 20.05 -9.35 0.75
C GLN A 19 19.77 -7.99 1.40
N LEU A 20 18.50 -7.68 1.69
CA LEU A 20 18.10 -6.45 2.35
C LEU A 20 18.32 -6.48 3.88
N ASP A 21 18.44 -7.66 4.47
CA ASP A 21 18.74 -7.82 5.90
C ASP A 21 20.02 -7.09 6.32
N GLU A 22 21.00 -7.00 5.43
CA GLU A 22 22.26 -6.29 5.69
C GLU A 22 22.15 -4.76 5.57
N ASN A 23 21.04 -4.25 5.04
CA ASN A 23 20.85 -2.80 4.87
C ASN A 23 20.34 -2.18 6.16
N ILE A 24 21.16 -1.37 6.83
CA ILE A 24 20.83 -0.71 8.10
C ILE A 24 19.63 0.26 7.98
N ASN A 25 19.33 0.78 6.81
CA ASN A 25 18.21 1.70 6.59
C ASN A 25 16.86 0.99 6.41
N VAL A 26 16.84 -0.34 6.37
CA VAL A 26 15.62 -1.13 6.29
C VAL A 26 15.35 -1.73 7.67
N GLY A 27 14.23 -1.38 8.29
CA GLY A 27 13.85 -1.86 9.62
C GLY A 27 12.82 -2.98 9.59
N ILE A 28 11.89 -2.93 8.66
CA ILE A 28 10.70 -3.80 8.59
C ILE A 28 10.40 -4.13 7.13
N TYR A 29 9.87 -5.32 6.89
CA TYR A 29 9.30 -5.75 5.62
C TYR A 29 7.78 -5.78 5.71
N GLU A 30 7.09 -4.99 4.89
CA GLU A 30 5.64 -4.99 4.80
C GLU A 30 5.20 -5.77 3.55
N SER A 31 4.25 -6.68 3.74
CA SER A 31 3.54 -7.40 2.66
C SER A 31 4.47 -7.95 1.56
N PRO A 32 5.45 -8.81 1.86
CA PRO A 32 6.38 -9.31 0.85
C PRO A 32 5.68 -10.07 -0.28
N PHE A 33 4.70 -10.89 0.04
CA PHE A 33 3.78 -11.56 -0.89
C PHE A 33 2.42 -11.76 -0.21
N TYR A 34 1.40 -12.18 -0.94
CA TYR A 34 0.09 -12.45 -0.35
C TYR A 34 0.12 -13.67 0.56
N LEU A 35 0.32 -13.45 1.87
CA LEU A 35 0.50 -14.51 2.87
C LEU A 35 -0.65 -15.50 2.93
N HIS A 36 -1.88 -15.08 2.63
CA HIS A 36 -3.06 -15.96 2.60
C HIS A 36 -3.01 -17.03 1.50
N ARG A 37 -2.15 -16.86 0.49
CA ARG A 37 -1.99 -17.85 -0.59
C ARG A 37 -0.98 -18.93 -0.25
N ASP A 38 -0.10 -18.67 0.72
CA ASP A 38 0.96 -19.58 1.13
C ASP A 38 1.31 -19.33 2.61
N VAL A 39 0.45 -19.85 3.49
CA VAL A 39 0.59 -19.68 4.96
C VAL A 39 1.87 -20.36 5.48
N ASP A 40 2.19 -21.55 4.98
CA ASP A 40 3.40 -22.26 5.40
C ASP A 40 4.66 -21.56 4.90
N GLY A 41 4.65 -21.07 3.65
CA GLY A 41 5.73 -20.25 3.11
C GLY A 41 5.92 -18.95 3.88
N ALA A 42 4.84 -18.32 4.35
CA ALA A 42 4.92 -17.13 5.19
C ALA A 42 5.63 -17.40 6.54
N ARG A 43 5.31 -18.50 7.19
CA ARG A 43 5.98 -18.94 8.44
C ARG A 43 7.45 -19.24 8.19
N ILE A 44 7.75 -19.99 7.12
CA ILE A 44 9.14 -20.31 6.74
C ILE A 44 9.94 -19.02 6.46
N LEU A 45 9.36 -18.08 5.70
CA LEU A 45 10.03 -16.82 5.39
C LEU A 45 10.38 -16.04 6.67
N ARG A 46 9.43 -15.95 7.59
CA ARG A 46 9.61 -15.26 8.87
C ARG A 46 10.76 -15.83 9.70
N GLU A 47 10.98 -17.15 9.65
CA GLU A 47 12.09 -17.82 10.36
C GLU A 47 13.46 -17.59 9.68
N ARG A 48 13.49 -17.24 8.41
CA ARG A 48 14.71 -17.16 7.59
C ARG A 48 15.23 -15.77 7.35
N VAL A 49 14.45 -14.74 7.63
CA VAL A 49 14.84 -13.34 7.52
C VAL A 49 15.08 -12.77 8.91
N ARG A 50 15.96 -11.78 9.02
CA ARG A 50 16.36 -11.20 10.32
C ARG A 50 15.45 -10.06 10.75
N LYS A 51 14.84 -9.35 9.79
CA LYS A 51 13.99 -8.20 10.09
C LYS A 51 12.54 -8.60 10.17
N PRO A 52 11.74 -7.93 11.03
CA PRO A 52 10.34 -8.26 11.21
C PRO A 52 9.54 -8.18 9.90
N ILE A 53 8.65 -9.13 9.72
CA ILE A 53 7.62 -9.11 8.68
C ILE A 53 6.33 -8.60 9.29
N VAL A 54 5.74 -7.58 8.67
CA VAL A 54 4.48 -6.96 9.08
C VAL A 54 3.48 -7.03 7.94
N GLU A 55 2.22 -7.27 8.26
CA GLU A 55 1.16 -7.44 7.26
C GLU A 55 -0.13 -6.74 7.70
N HIS A 56 -0.95 -6.35 6.74
CA HIS A 56 -2.29 -5.89 7.03
C HIS A 56 -3.05 -6.91 7.87
N PHE A 57 -3.67 -6.46 8.96
CA PHE A 57 -4.27 -7.37 9.92
C PHE A 57 -5.32 -8.28 9.28
N GLN A 58 -5.09 -9.57 9.43
CA GLN A 58 -6.08 -10.62 9.20
C GLN A 58 -5.96 -11.65 10.31
N GLU A 59 -7.09 -12.08 10.84
CA GLU A 59 -7.12 -13.03 11.97
C GLU A 59 -6.40 -14.34 11.66
N GLN A 60 -6.46 -14.78 10.41
CA GLN A 60 -5.72 -15.98 9.97
C GLN A 60 -4.20 -15.83 10.06
N TYR A 61 -3.64 -14.62 9.84
CA TYR A 61 -2.21 -14.38 9.97
C TYR A 61 -1.77 -14.41 11.43
N LEU A 62 -2.62 -13.87 12.31
CA LEU A 62 -2.42 -13.94 13.75
C LEU A 62 -2.45 -15.38 14.25
N ARG A 63 -3.49 -16.16 13.88
CA ARG A 63 -3.68 -17.56 14.29
C ARG A 63 -2.58 -18.50 13.80
N ASN A 64 -2.01 -18.24 12.63
CA ASN A 64 -0.98 -19.07 12.03
C ASN A 64 0.44 -18.52 12.22
N ASP A 65 0.60 -17.47 13.01
CA ASP A 65 1.91 -16.85 13.33
C ASP A 65 2.72 -16.47 12.06
N CYS A 66 2.03 -15.89 11.06
CA CYS A 66 2.63 -15.54 9.77
C CYS A 66 3.35 -14.18 9.76
N SER A 67 3.20 -13.36 10.79
CA SER A 67 3.79 -12.02 10.87
C SER A 67 4.28 -11.70 12.28
N ASP A 68 5.23 -10.77 12.37
CA ASP A 68 5.79 -10.27 13.62
C ASP A 68 4.99 -9.10 14.19
N GLY A 69 4.26 -8.41 13.33
CA GLY A 69 3.40 -7.29 13.68
C GLY A 69 2.35 -7.03 12.62
N PHE A 70 1.56 -5.96 12.80
CA PHE A 70 0.42 -5.69 11.94
C PHE A 70 0.32 -4.23 11.50
N VAL A 71 -0.25 -4.04 10.32
CA VAL A 71 -0.81 -2.78 9.85
C VAL A 71 -2.29 -2.78 10.20
N ILE A 72 -2.73 -1.85 11.02
CA ILE A 72 -4.11 -1.78 11.51
C ILE A 72 -4.76 -0.48 11.05
N GLY A 73 -5.96 -0.60 10.48
CA GLY A 73 -6.72 0.54 10.00
C GLY A 73 -8.21 0.26 9.86
N GLY A 74 -8.90 1.22 9.24
CA GLY A 74 -10.34 1.14 9.02
C GLY A 74 -11.15 2.01 9.98
N GLY A 75 -12.42 1.67 10.21
CA GLY A 75 -13.29 2.41 11.14
C GLY A 75 -12.92 2.16 12.61
N VAL A 76 -13.47 2.98 13.51
CA VAL A 76 -13.17 2.95 14.97
C VAL A 76 -13.26 1.54 15.55
N SER A 77 -14.39 0.89 15.37
CA SER A 77 -14.64 -0.45 15.95
C SER A 77 -13.68 -1.50 15.38
N SER A 78 -13.43 -1.46 14.08
CA SER A 78 -12.47 -2.37 13.42
C SER A 78 -11.07 -2.18 13.98
N THR A 79 -10.60 -0.94 14.06
CA THR A 79 -9.27 -0.60 14.60
C THR A 79 -9.11 -1.09 16.03
N ILE A 80 -10.08 -0.81 16.91
CA ILE A 80 -10.02 -1.25 18.32
C ILE A 80 -10.02 -2.78 18.43
N ASN A 81 -10.89 -3.47 17.69
CA ASN A 81 -10.94 -4.93 17.72
C ASN A 81 -9.66 -5.59 17.25
N GLN A 82 -9.13 -5.16 16.11
CA GLN A 82 -7.87 -5.67 15.55
C GLN A 82 -6.70 -5.40 16.50
N SER A 83 -6.62 -4.19 17.07
CA SER A 83 -5.61 -3.81 18.03
C SER A 83 -5.65 -4.66 19.30
N THR A 84 -6.85 -4.95 19.81
CA THR A 84 -7.04 -5.81 20.97
C THR A 84 -6.56 -7.23 20.69
N LEU A 85 -6.93 -7.79 19.55
CA LEU A 85 -6.49 -9.13 19.14
C LEU A 85 -4.98 -9.21 18.98
N ALA A 86 -4.35 -8.22 18.34
CA ALA A 86 -2.90 -8.14 18.19
C ALA A 86 -2.21 -8.03 19.56
N ALA A 87 -2.69 -7.15 20.43
CA ALA A 87 -2.14 -6.95 21.78
C ALA A 87 -2.24 -8.21 22.64
N ASN A 88 -3.33 -8.97 22.57
CA ASN A 88 -3.52 -10.23 23.28
C ASN A 88 -2.47 -11.31 22.89
N GLN A 89 -1.87 -11.18 21.72
CA GLN A 89 -0.79 -12.05 21.23
C GLN A 89 0.59 -11.38 21.30
N ASN A 90 0.69 -10.25 22.02
CA ASN A 90 1.92 -9.46 22.13
C ASN A 90 2.53 -9.07 20.77
N LYS A 91 1.68 -8.77 19.79
CA LYS A 91 2.11 -8.33 18.46
C LYS A 91 2.05 -6.81 18.36
N PRO A 92 3.17 -6.12 18.07
CA PRO A 92 3.18 -4.69 17.83
C PRO A 92 2.49 -4.37 16.49
N PHE A 93 2.03 -3.13 16.36
CA PHE A 93 1.43 -2.65 15.12
C PHE A 93 1.62 -1.15 14.95
N TRP A 94 1.36 -0.67 13.73
CA TRP A 94 1.11 0.75 13.48
C TRP A 94 -0.31 0.97 13.00
N LEU A 95 -0.78 2.21 13.18
CA LEU A 95 -2.04 2.66 12.63
C LEU A 95 -1.83 3.21 11.21
N GLN A 96 -2.50 2.61 10.23
CA GLN A 96 -2.57 3.13 8.87
C GLN A 96 -3.96 3.72 8.63
N LEU A 97 -4.10 4.99 8.97
CA LEU A 97 -5.35 5.74 8.87
C LEU A 97 -5.15 6.90 7.88
N VAL A 98 -5.03 6.54 6.59
CA VAL A 98 -4.77 7.51 5.53
C VAL A 98 -5.93 8.48 5.39
N GLY A 99 -5.64 9.79 5.50
CA GLY A 99 -6.66 10.82 5.42
C GLY A 99 -6.15 12.24 5.67
N SER A 100 -7.08 13.15 5.93
CA SER A 100 -6.79 14.55 6.23
C SER A 100 -6.24 14.75 7.64
N GLY A 101 -6.05 16.00 8.04
CA GLY A 101 -5.67 16.37 9.41
C GLY A 101 -6.66 15.90 10.49
N LEU A 102 -7.96 15.75 10.14
CA LEU A 102 -8.96 15.16 11.04
C LEU A 102 -8.62 13.72 11.37
N THR A 103 -8.29 12.94 10.35
CA THR A 103 -7.89 11.53 10.52
C THR A 103 -6.58 11.42 11.30
N THR A 104 -5.66 12.35 11.11
CA THR A 104 -4.39 12.40 11.86
C THR A 104 -4.63 12.68 13.34
N ALA A 105 -5.49 13.65 13.69
CA ALA A 105 -5.88 13.90 15.07
C ALA A 105 -6.55 12.67 15.71
N PHE A 106 -7.42 12.00 14.97
CA PHE A 106 -8.06 10.76 15.43
C PHE A 106 -7.03 9.64 15.65
N ALA A 107 -6.06 9.47 14.75
CA ALA A 107 -4.98 8.50 14.93
C ALA A 107 -4.14 8.77 16.17
N ALA A 108 -3.88 10.05 16.51
CA ALA A 108 -3.17 10.42 17.73
C ALA A 108 -3.95 9.99 18.99
N HIS A 109 -5.26 10.22 19.04
CA HIS A 109 -6.11 9.76 20.14
C HIS A 109 -6.13 8.24 20.27
N LEU A 110 -6.27 7.50 19.18
CA LEU A 110 -6.20 6.04 19.20
C LEU A 110 -4.84 5.54 19.67
N GLY A 111 -3.77 6.11 19.15
CA GLY A 111 -2.41 5.74 19.51
C GLY A 111 -2.08 5.97 20.99
N SER A 112 -2.70 6.98 21.63
CA SER A 112 -2.49 7.25 23.05
C SER A 112 -3.07 6.20 24.01
N VAL A 113 -4.02 5.36 23.53
CA VAL A 113 -4.72 4.36 24.34
C VAL A 113 -4.46 2.92 23.91
N LEU A 114 -3.89 2.69 22.74
CA LEU A 114 -3.62 1.37 22.19
C LEU A 114 -2.18 0.94 22.54
N SER A 115 -2.02 0.11 23.56
CA SER A 115 -0.72 -0.22 24.17
C SER A 115 0.33 -0.80 23.22
N HIS A 116 -0.08 -1.50 22.14
CA HIS A 116 0.81 -2.13 21.17
C HIS A 116 0.92 -1.35 19.86
N ALA A 117 0.35 -0.15 19.78
CA ALA A 117 0.55 0.80 18.68
C ALA A 117 1.95 1.45 18.78
N GLN A 118 3.00 0.63 18.67
CA GLN A 118 4.39 1.00 18.99
C GLN A 118 5.24 1.34 17.77
N LEU A 119 4.70 1.08 16.57
CA LEU A 119 5.39 1.34 15.32
C LEU A 119 4.94 2.68 14.73
N PRO A 120 5.75 3.36 13.90
CA PRO A 120 5.41 4.68 13.35
C PRO A 120 4.10 4.68 12.54
N TYR A 121 3.18 5.58 12.81
CA TYR A 121 1.87 5.67 12.15
C TYR A 121 1.95 6.24 10.76
N ILE A 122 1.02 5.84 9.90
CA ILE A 122 0.90 6.32 8.52
C ILE A 122 -0.46 6.98 8.34
N THR A 123 -0.48 8.29 8.21
CA THR A 123 -1.71 9.07 7.95
C THR A 123 -1.68 9.80 6.61
N CYS A 124 -0.51 10.04 6.05
CA CYS A 124 -0.29 10.68 4.75
C CYS A 124 -0.95 12.06 4.59
N TRP A 125 -1.22 12.75 5.68
CA TRP A 125 -1.93 14.05 5.63
C TRP A 125 -1.17 15.13 4.87
N GLU A 126 0.17 15.04 4.82
CA GLU A 126 1.02 15.97 4.07
C GLU A 126 0.82 15.87 2.55
N LEU A 127 0.30 14.76 2.06
CA LEU A 127 0.04 14.55 0.63
C LEU A 127 -1.23 15.25 0.15
N TRP A 128 -2.06 15.77 1.08
CA TRP A 128 -3.30 16.44 0.75
C TRP A 128 -3.08 17.95 0.55
N LYS A 129 -3.80 18.55 -0.40
CA LYS A 129 -3.77 20.00 -0.66
C LYS A 129 -4.23 20.81 0.54
N SER A 130 -5.13 20.26 1.35
CA SER A 130 -5.64 20.87 2.58
C SER A 130 -5.75 19.82 3.68
N THR A 131 -5.46 20.20 4.92
CA THR A 131 -5.69 19.36 6.10
C THR A 131 -7.15 19.37 6.55
N LEU A 132 -7.98 20.23 5.98
CA LEU A 132 -9.35 20.54 6.40
C LEU A 132 -9.45 21.09 7.84
N LEU A 133 -8.35 21.53 8.40
CA LEU A 133 -8.25 22.14 9.74
C LEU A 133 -7.80 23.59 9.65
N LYS A 134 -8.25 24.43 10.58
CA LYS A 134 -7.77 25.81 10.71
C LYS A 134 -6.28 25.88 11.06
N LYS A 135 -5.79 24.92 11.86
CA LYS A 135 -4.37 24.75 12.18
C LYS A 135 -3.90 23.38 11.71
N ARG A 136 -2.76 23.36 11.02
CA ARG A 136 -2.15 22.10 10.57
C ARG A 136 -1.65 21.30 11.77
N PRO A 137 -1.69 19.95 11.70
CA PRO A 137 -1.00 19.10 12.65
C PRO A 137 0.50 19.46 12.71
N VAL A 138 1.08 19.36 13.88
CA VAL A 138 2.52 19.61 14.07
C VAL A 138 3.16 18.28 14.48
N VAL A 139 4.17 17.89 13.71
CA VAL A 139 4.99 16.70 14.01
C VAL A 139 6.42 17.19 14.23
N THR A 140 6.99 16.86 15.39
CA THR A 140 8.35 17.20 15.76
C THR A 140 9.11 15.93 16.08
N ASP A 141 10.23 15.71 15.43
CA ASP A 141 11.08 14.52 15.60
C ASP A 141 10.30 13.18 15.50
N GLY A 142 9.29 13.16 14.61
CA GLY A 142 8.45 11.96 14.40
C GLY A 142 7.29 11.81 15.39
N TYR A 143 7.10 12.74 16.31
CA TYR A 143 6.04 12.70 17.33
C TYR A 143 5.02 13.82 17.13
N MET A 144 3.79 13.52 17.50
CA MET A 144 2.69 14.48 17.53
C MET A 144 2.02 14.40 18.90
N ASP A 145 1.80 15.57 19.51
CA ASP A 145 1.00 15.67 20.72
C ASP A 145 -0.45 15.32 20.43
N VAL A 146 -1.11 14.64 21.36
CA VAL A 146 -2.55 14.38 21.28
C VAL A 146 -3.28 15.69 21.46
N PRO A 147 -4.09 16.15 20.48
CA PRO A 147 -4.79 17.44 20.60
C PRO A 147 -5.75 17.44 21.79
N GLU A 148 -5.73 18.54 22.56
CA GLU A 148 -6.62 18.75 23.71
C GLU A 148 -7.79 19.65 23.34
N GLY A 149 -8.97 19.40 23.96
CA GLY A 149 -10.18 20.20 23.78
C GLY A 149 -11.40 19.34 23.39
N PRO A 150 -12.53 19.97 23.13
CA PRO A 150 -13.76 19.26 22.78
C PRO A 150 -13.64 18.44 21.51
N GLY A 151 -14.20 17.26 21.49
CA GLY A 151 -14.14 16.32 20.36
C GLY A 151 -12.72 15.80 20.13
N LEU A 152 -12.18 16.01 18.93
CA LEU A 152 -10.80 15.62 18.60
C LEU A 152 -9.75 16.70 18.97
N GLY A 153 -10.16 17.77 19.67
CA GLY A 153 -9.26 18.87 20.04
C GLY A 153 -8.76 19.69 18.87
N VAL A 154 -9.42 19.65 17.72
CA VAL A 154 -9.06 20.38 16.52
C VAL A 154 -10.25 21.17 15.96
N GLU A 155 -9.97 22.29 15.31
CA GLU A 155 -10.98 23.12 14.65
C GLU A 155 -11.01 22.86 13.15
N VAL A 156 -12.20 22.56 12.65
CA VAL A 156 -12.46 22.33 11.23
C VAL A 156 -12.46 23.66 10.46
N ASP A 157 -11.86 23.64 9.27
CA ASP A 157 -11.97 24.73 8.31
C ASP A 157 -13.15 24.46 7.35
N GLU A 158 -14.32 24.98 7.73
CA GLU A 158 -15.56 24.86 6.95
C GLU A 158 -15.43 25.39 5.52
N LYS A 159 -14.63 26.47 5.34
CA LYS A 159 -14.39 27.05 4.00
C LYS A 159 -13.58 26.09 3.14
N ALA A 160 -12.58 25.43 3.71
CA ALA A 160 -11.82 24.43 3.00
C ALA A 160 -12.70 23.23 2.63
N ILE A 161 -13.53 22.74 3.55
CA ILE A 161 -14.48 21.65 3.26
C ILE A 161 -15.37 22.02 2.09
N GLU A 162 -15.98 23.19 2.11
CA GLU A 162 -16.87 23.62 1.03
C GLU A 162 -16.13 23.77 -0.31
N SER A 163 -14.90 24.28 -0.29
CA SER A 163 -14.10 24.45 -1.51
C SER A 163 -13.67 23.12 -2.16
N TYR A 164 -13.62 22.02 -1.38
CA TYR A 164 -13.27 20.69 -1.86
C TYR A 164 -14.49 19.76 -1.99
N ARG A 165 -15.69 20.28 -1.77
CA ARG A 165 -16.92 19.52 -2.01
C ARG A 165 -16.97 19.08 -3.47
N VAL A 166 -17.15 17.82 -3.70
CA VAL A 166 -17.36 17.24 -5.06
C VAL A 166 -18.86 17.11 -5.32
N ASP A 167 -19.26 17.38 -6.54
CA ASP A 167 -20.59 17.02 -7.00
C ASP A 167 -20.68 15.48 -7.04
N GLU A 168 -21.73 14.92 -6.44
CA GLU A 168 -21.95 13.46 -6.41
C GLU A 168 -22.09 12.86 -7.82
N GLN A 169 -22.49 13.67 -8.80
CA GLN A 169 -22.59 13.26 -10.20
C GLN A 169 -21.25 13.28 -10.95
N GLU A 170 -20.23 13.95 -10.41
CA GLU A 170 -18.91 13.93 -11.02
C GLU A 170 -18.13 12.66 -10.68
N PRO A 171 -17.47 12.05 -11.66
CA PRO A 171 -16.63 10.89 -11.38
C PRO A 171 -15.48 11.25 -10.43
N THR A 172 -15.26 10.43 -9.43
CA THR A 172 -14.15 10.57 -8.48
C THR A 172 -12.80 10.55 -9.21
N PRO A 173 -11.71 11.07 -8.60
CA PRO A 173 -10.37 10.97 -9.18
C PRO A 173 -9.99 9.54 -9.57
N LYS A 174 -10.36 8.54 -8.74
CA LYS A 174 -10.14 7.12 -9.04
C LYS A 174 -10.94 6.65 -10.26
N GLN A 175 -12.19 7.06 -10.39
CA GLN A 175 -12.99 6.75 -11.57
C GLN A 175 -12.46 7.44 -12.82
N ARG A 176 -12.07 8.74 -12.74
CA ARG A 176 -11.42 9.46 -13.84
C ARG A 176 -10.10 8.79 -14.25
N TYR A 177 -9.30 8.32 -13.27
CA TYR A 177 -8.07 7.60 -13.53
C TYR A 177 -8.35 6.28 -14.26
N ARG A 178 -9.36 5.50 -13.84
CA ARG A 178 -9.78 4.25 -14.49
C ARG A 178 -10.35 4.43 -15.89
N GLN A 179 -10.95 5.58 -16.17
CA GLN A 179 -11.52 5.92 -17.48
C GLN A 179 -10.44 6.32 -18.51
N LYS A 180 -9.24 6.70 -18.07
CA LYS A 180 -8.15 7.04 -19.00
C LYS A 180 -7.64 5.80 -19.71
N LYS A 181 -7.63 5.84 -21.03
CA LYS A 181 -7.01 4.79 -21.83
C LYS A 181 -5.50 4.79 -21.62
N ARG A 182 -4.96 3.61 -21.34
CA ARG A 182 -3.54 3.38 -21.11
C ARG A 182 -3.08 2.12 -21.77
N ILE A 183 -1.77 2.03 -21.99
CA ILE A 183 -1.09 0.79 -22.33
C ILE A 183 0.01 0.61 -21.30
N LEU A 184 -0.05 -0.49 -20.57
CA LEU A 184 1.02 -0.96 -19.69
C LEU A 184 1.95 -1.80 -20.53
N ARG A 185 3.20 -1.38 -20.69
CA ARG A 185 4.20 -2.08 -21.49
C ARG A 185 5.33 -2.55 -20.61
N ILE A 186 5.50 -3.86 -20.54
CA ILE A 186 6.61 -4.51 -19.85
C ILE A 186 7.63 -4.91 -20.91
N THR A 187 8.86 -4.46 -20.73
CA THR A 187 9.98 -4.82 -21.60
C THR A 187 10.99 -5.63 -20.82
N TRP A 188 11.33 -6.80 -21.32
CA TRP A 188 12.41 -7.63 -20.82
C TRP A 188 13.51 -7.73 -21.89
N PRO A 189 14.74 -7.32 -21.56
CA PRO A 189 15.84 -7.37 -22.53
C PRO A 189 16.22 -8.81 -22.93
N GLY A 190 15.86 -9.81 -22.10
CA GLY A 190 16.21 -11.20 -22.34
C GLY A 190 17.70 -11.50 -22.11
N ALA A 191 18.03 -12.78 -22.18
CA ALA A 191 19.42 -13.22 -22.30
C ALA A 191 19.79 -13.24 -23.80
N GLY A 192 20.74 -12.42 -24.21
CA GLY A 192 21.13 -12.28 -25.60
C GLY A 192 20.34 -11.21 -26.38
N ARG A 193 19.99 -11.50 -27.65
CA ARG A 193 19.40 -10.51 -28.56
C ARG A 193 17.87 -10.46 -28.59
N GLN A 194 17.16 -11.28 -27.81
CA GLN A 194 15.71 -11.38 -27.87
C GLN A 194 15.03 -10.52 -26.80
N LYS A 195 14.77 -9.26 -27.16
CA LYS A 195 13.86 -8.42 -26.39
C LYS A 195 12.45 -8.98 -26.46
N ARG A 196 11.79 -9.15 -25.29
CA ARG A 196 10.37 -9.51 -25.20
C ARG A 196 9.57 -8.33 -24.67
N VAL A 197 8.36 -8.17 -25.19
CA VAL A 197 7.47 -7.08 -24.83
C VAL A 197 6.07 -7.66 -24.60
N TRP A 198 5.46 -7.29 -23.47
CA TRP A 198 4.06 -7.55 -23.15
C TRP A 198 3.35 -6.21 -23.03
N GLU A 199 2.12 -6.13 -23.50
CA GLU A 199 1.32 -4.90 -23.43
C GLU A 199 -0.09 -5.26 -22.98
N PHE A 200 -0.64 -4.45 -22.06
CA PHE A 200 -1.97 -4.59 -21.51
C PHE A 200 -2.69 -3.24 -21.54
N THR A 201 -3.98 -3.24 -21.81
CA THR A 201 -4.86 -2.06 -21.68
C THR A 201 -5.62 -2.08 -20.38
N ASP A 202 -5.68 -3.24 -19.72
CA ASP A 202 -6.36 -3.49 -18.47
C ASP A 202 -5.34 -3.82 -17.36
N GLU A 203 -5.33 -3.00 -16.31
CA GLU A 203 -4.47 -3.17 -15.16
C GLU A 203 -4.77 -4.46 -14.37
N GLU A 204 -6.05 -4.84 -14.29
CA GLU A 204 -6.44 -6.08 -13.58
C GLU A 204 -5.93 -7.31 -14.33
N HIS A 205 -5.96 -7.28 -15.66
CA HIS A 205 -5.37 -8.35 -16.48
C HIS A 205 -3.85 -8.41 -16.29
N TYR A 206 -3.16 -7.27 -16.37
CA TYR A 206 -1.73 -7.21 -16.08
C TYR A 206 -1.39 -7.81 -14.72
N GLN A 207 -2.13 -7.44 -13.67
CA GLN A 207 -1.91 -7.98 -12.32
C GLN A 207 -2.15 -9.49 -12.24
N ARG A 208 -3.20 -10.01 -12.88
CA ARG A 208 -3.43 -11.46 -12.92
C ARG A 208 -2.25 -12.22 -13.55
N GLU A 209 -1.76 -11.74 -14.69
CA GLU A 209 -0.63 -12.37 -15.39
C GLU A 209 0.67 -12.25 -14.59
N PHE A 210 0.87 -11.11 -13.93
CA PHE A 210 2.01 -10.88 -13.05
C PHE A 210 2.00 -11.84 -11.85
N TYR A 211 0.90 -11.90 -11.11
CA TYR A 211 0.78 -12.78 -9.94
C TYR A 211 0.71 -14.27 -10.29
N ALA A 212 0.31 -14.60 -11.50
CA ALA A 212 0.40 -15.96 -12.02
C ALA A 212 1.83 -16.35 -12.44
N GLY A 213 2.76 -15.39 -12.48
CA GLY A 213 4.14 -15.63 -12.91
C GLY A 213 4.32 -15.75 -14.43
N ASN A 214 3.31 -15.36 -15.22
CA ASN A 214 3.33 -15.46 -16.68
C ASN A 214 4.15 -14.36 -17.36
N ILE A 215 4.39 -13.25 -16.65
CA ILE A 215 5.22 -12.15 -17.12
C ILE A 215 6.36 -11.91 -16.12
N PRO A 216 7.54 -11.46 -16.59
CA PRO A 216 8.66 -11.22 -15.72
C PRO A 216 8.40 -10.00 -14.84
N GLY A 217 8.82 -10.08 -13.58
CA GLY A 217 8.81 -8.96 -12.64
C GLY A 217 10.07 -8.97 -11.78
N PHE A 218 10.51 -7.82 -11.30
CA PHE A 218 11.66 -7.65 -10.39
C PHE A 218 12.97 -8.31 -10.82
N MET A 219 13.18 -8.49 -12.12
CA MET A 219 14.45 -8.93 -12.66
C MET A 219 15.23 -7.73 -13.18
N ARG A 220 16.54 -7.75 -13.04
CA ARG A 220 17.39 -6.67 -13.54
C ARG A 220 17.17 -6.43 -15.04
N GLY A 221 16.91 -5.18 -15.40
CA GLY A 221 16.70 -4.76 -16.79
C GLY A 221 15.25 -4.86 -17.28
N ILE A 222 14.31 -5.27 -16.42
CA ILE A 222 12.89 -5.14 -16.73
C ILE A 222 12.48 -3.68 -16.59
N ASP A 223 11.73 -3.20 -17.58
CA ASP A 223 11.16 -1.86 -17.60
C ASP A 223 9.63 -1.96 -17.71
N LEU A 224 8.93 -1.18 -16.89
CA LEU A 224 7.48 -1.00 -16.94
C LEU A 224 7.18 0.44 -17.33
N GLU A 225 6.65 0.62 -18.52
CA GLU A 225 6.21 1.91 -19.05
C GLU A 225 4.68 2.01 -18.99
N VAL A 226 4.16 3.09 -18.41
CA VAL A 226 2.75 3.45 -18.47
C VAL A 226 2.55 4.49 -19.58
N ILE A 227 2.00 4.08 -20.71
CA ILE A 227 1.73 4.95 -21.83
C ILE A 227 0.30 5.47 -21.69
N GLU A 228 0.16 6.73 -21.29
CA GLU A 228 -1.14 7.37 -21.15
C GLU A 228 -1.74 7.74 -22.51
N GLU A 229 -3.07 7.91 -22.53
CA GLU A 229 -3.81 8.31 -23.73
C GLU A 229 -3.21 9.53 -24.42
N ARG A 230 -2.78 9.33 -25.65
CA ARG A 230 -2.30 10.39 -26.54
C ARG A 230 -3.29 10.56 -27.70
N LYS A 231 -3.43 11.79 -28.19
CA LYS A 231 -4.29 12.09 -29.37
C LYS A 231 -3.78 11.45 -30.67
N SER A 232 -2.66 10.71 -30.63
CA SER A 232 -2.05 10.09 -31.82
C SER A 232 -2.87 8.92 -32.36
N ALA A 233 -3.02 8.84 -33.66
CA ALA A 233 -3.69 7.73 -34.34
C ALA A 233 -3.04 6.39 -34.03
N ALA A 234 -1.70 6.36 -33.88
CA ALA A 234 -0.93 5.16 -33.53
C ALA A 234 -1.31 4.61 -32.16
N PHE A 235 -1.44 5.47 -31.14
CA PHE A 235 -1.88 5.03 -29.80
C PHE A 235 -3.30 4.46 -29.86
N LYS A 236 -4.24 5.16 -30.49
CA LYS A 236 -5.64 4.72 -30.59
C LYS A 236 -5.76 3.37 -31.28
N LYS A 237 -5.03 3.18 -32.37
CA LYS A 237 -5.00 1.92 -33.11
C LYS A 237 -4.44 0.80 -32.24
N ARG A 238 -3.28 1.02 -31.62
CA ARG A 238 -2.63 0.00 -30.77
C ARG A 238 -3.49 -0.38 -29.57
N HIS A 239 -4.08 0.59 -28.87
CA HIS A 239 -4.99 0.34 -27.77
C HIS A 239 -6.20 -0.49 -28.20
N ALA A 240 -6.82 -0.17 -29.35
CA ALA A 240 -7.98 -0.93 -29.87
C ALA A 240 -7.60 -2.38 -30.23
N GLU A 241 -6.42 -2.59 -30.84
CA GLU A 241 -5.91 -3.94 -31.14
C GLU A 241 -5.70 -4.80 -29.90
N LEU A 242 -5.14 -4.21 -28.85
CA LEU A 242 -4.89 -4.90 -27.56
C LEU A 242 -6.22 -5.21 -26.86
N ALA A 243 -7.11 -4.23 -26.76
CA ALA A 243 -8.43 -4.42 -26.15
C ALA A 243 -9.27 -5.48 -26.86
N ALA A 244 -9.19 -5.57 -28.19
CA ALA A 244 -9.87 -6.60 -28.98
C ALA A 244 -9.32 -8.02 -28.72
N ARG A 245 -8.09 -8.14 -28.22
CA ARG A 245 -7.46 -9.41 -27.81
C ARG A 245 -7.71 -9.75 -26.34
N GLY A 246 -8.40 -8.89 -25.61
CA GLY A 246 -8.57 -9.03 -24.16
C GLY A 246 -7.29 -8.78 -23.35
N LEU A 247 -6.39 -7.98 -23.91
CA LEU A 247 -5.11 -7.61 -23.29
C LEU A 247 -5.11 -6.19 -22.73
#